data_52e3bb868db50f83edf52c95e73e8504
#
_entry.id   52e3bb868db50f83edf52c95e73e8504
#
_cell.length_a   1.000
_cell.length_b   1.000
_cell.length_c   1.000
_cell.angle_alpha   90.00
_cell.angle_beta   90.00
_cell.angle_gamma   90.00
#
_symmetry.space_group_name_H-M   'P 1'
#
loop_
_entity.id
_entity.type
_entity.pdbx_description
1 polymer ?
#
loop_
_entity_poly.entity_id
_entity_poly.type
_entity_poly.pdbx_seq_one_letter_code
_entity_poly.pdbx_strand_id
1 'polypeptide(L)'
;MVRTAPAEISRRQFLAAGGLTVAAACLVPRGLCAQKDDLVEHALKEATTAKVTVQTLRHNISVLYGAGGNVAVLTGPDGKLLVDSEIVSSRPNISAALTGINAAPVKQLINTHWHFDHTGGNEWLHEAGASILAQENTRRHLSKDTRVEGWKHTFPAAPANAIPSTVFKDDHTLHVNGTTLLLKHYAPAHTDSDISVHFTEADVFHTGDTFWNRNYPFIDYSTGGSIEGTIRAGEANLAKVTDKMIVIPGHGAVGGKADLIYSGTC
;
A
#
# COMPACT_ATOMS: atom_id res chain seq x y z
N MET A 1 8.50 26.00 -43.34
CA MET A 1 8.86 25.65 -41.94
C MET A 1 9.81 24.46 -41.99
N VAL A 2 11.09 24.67 -41.78
CA VAL A 2 12.12 23.62 -41.79
C VAL A 2 12.18 23.04 -40.37
N ARG A 3 11.88 21.75 -40.21
CA ARG A 3 12.09 21.03 -38.94
C ARG A 3 13.55 20.64 -38.82
N THR A 4 14.27 21.23 -37.88
CA THR A 4 15.63 20.81 -37.50
C THR A 4 15.54 19.55 -36.63
N ALA A 5 16.21 18.49 -37.05
CA ALA A 5 16.35 17.26 -36.25
C ALA A 5 17.24 17.52 -35.02
N PRO A 6 17.02 16.84 -33.89
CA PRO A 6 17.90 16.96 -32.73
C PRO A 6 19.29 16.38 -33.02
N ALA A 7 20.33 17.08 -32.57
CA ALA A 7 21.70 16.66 -32.73
C ALA A 7 22.01 15.37 -31.96
N GLU A 8 22.47 14.32 -32.63
CA GLU A 8 22.94 13.09 -32.02
C GLU A 8 24.27 13.33 -31.28
N ILE A 9 24.30 13.05 -29.99
CA ILE A 9 25.52 13.09 -29.18
C ILE A 9 26.37 11.85 -29.49
N SER A 10 27.57 12.05 -29.98
CA SER A 10 28.46 10.94 -30.31
C SER A 10 29.01 10.24 -29.07
N ARG A 11 29.29 8.91 -29.17
CA ARG A 11 29.86 8.10 -28.06
C ARG A 11 31.13 8.69 -27.44
N ARG A 12 31.94 9.44 -28.23
CA ARG A 12 33.12 10.13 -27.75
C ARG A 12 32.79 11.33 -26.86
N GLN A 13 31.73 12.08 -27.18
CA GLN A 13 31.26 13.21 -26.35
C GLN A 13 30.65 12.72 -25.03
N PHE A 14 29.96 11.57 -25.03
CA PHE A 14 29.46 10.93 -23.82
C PHE A 14 30.59 10.46 -22.89
N LEU A 15 31.66 9.89 -23.43
CA LEU A 15 32.84 9.45 -22.65
C LEU A 15 33.72 10.60 -22.16
N ALA A 16 33.78 11.73 -22.89
CA ALA A 16 34.50 12.91 -22.44
C ALA A 16 33.78 13.65 -21.31
N ALA A 17 32.44 13.63 -21.27
CA ALA A 17 31.64 14.20 -20.18
C ALA A 17 31.73 13.35 -18.91
N GLY A 18 31.88 12.01 -19.03
CA GLY A 18 32.01 11.08 -17.89
C GLY A 18 33.38 11.10 -17.21
N GLY A 19 34.42 11.56 -17.89
CA GLY A 19 35.82 11.54 -17.40
C GLY A 19 36.17 12.61 -16.36
N LEU A 20 35.39 13.68 -16.26
CA LEU A 20 35.67 14.81 -15.34
C LEU A 20 34.98 14.68 -13.97
N THR A 21 34.08 13.73 -13.79
CA THR A 21 33.38 13.51 -12.51
C THR A 21 34.06 12.48 -11.60
N VAL A 22 35.01 11.69 -12.08
CA VAL A 22 35.69 10.64 -11.29
C VAL A 22 36.87 11.19 -10.47
N ALA A 23 37.46 12.31 -10.85
CA ALA A 23 38.64 12.88 -10.14
C ALA A 23 38.28 13.68 -8.87
N ALA A 24 37.00 14.09 -8.69
CA ALA A 24 36.55 14.82 -7.50
C ALA A 24 36.11 13.91 -6.35
N ALA A 25 35.89 12.62 -6.62
CA ALA A 25 35.38 11.67 -5.62
C ALA A 25 36.45 11.13 -4.65
N CYS A 26 37.73 11.40 -4.89
CA CYS A 26 38.83 10.86 -4.06
C CYS A 26 39.29 11.77 -2.91
N LEU A 27 38.69 12.94 -2.72
CA LEU A 27 39.04 13.87 -1.64
C LEU A 27 37.95 14.10 -0.59
N VAL A 28 36.90 13.30 -0.59
CA VAL A 28 35.90 13.32 0.49
C VAL A 28 36.50 12.56 1.69
N PRO A 29 36.64 13.19 2.87
CA PRO A 29 37.09 12.48 4.07
C PRO A 29 36.21 11.27 4.30
N ARG A 30 36.82 10.09 4.56
CA ARG A 30 36.13 8.82 4.86
C ARG A 30 35.19 8.87 6.08
N GLY A 31 34.94 10.04 6.67
CA GLY A 31 34.04 10.26 7.79
C GLY A 31 32.62 10.73 7.42
N LEU A 32 32.34 10.98 6.13
CA LEU A 32 30.99 11.27 5.63
C LEU A 32 30.41 10.04 4.90
N CYS A 33 30.48 8.86 5.54
CA CYS A 33 29.44 7.88 5.31
C CYS A 33 28.16 8.49 5.87
N ALA A 34 27.35 9.10 5.02
CA ALA A 34 25.98 9.43 5.36
C ALA A 34 25.42 8.16 6.01
N GLN A 35 25.05 8.24 7.27
CA GLN A 35 24.20 7.26 7.93
C GLN A 35 23.06 7.08 6.94
N LYS A 36 22.93 5.89 6.31
CA LYS A 36 21.78 5.59 5.46
C LYS A 36 20.61 5.62 6.43
N ASP A 37 19.85 6.71 6.39
CA ASP A 37 18.63 6.81 7.16
C ASP A 37 17.83 5.53 6.87
N ASP A 38 17.40 4.87 7.93
CA ASP A 38 16.52 3.71 7.84
C ASP A 38 15.26 4.18 7.10
N LEU A 39 14.94 3.53 5.98
CA LEU A 39 13.81 3.90 5.14
C LEU A 39 12.51 3.94 5.95
N VAL A 40 12.38 3.04 6.92
CA VAL A 40 11.20 2.96 7.80
C VAL A 40 11.18 4.15 8.76
N GLU A 41 12.31 4.50 9.38
CA GLU A 41 12.40 5.68 10.26
C GLU A 41 12.09 6.96 9.49
N HIS A 42 12.58 7.07 8.25
CA HIS A 42 12.28 8.22 7.38
C HIS A 42 10.77 8.30 7.08
N ALA A 43 10.15 7.19 6.69
CA ALA A 43 8.71 7.13 6.42
C ALA A 43 7.88 7.47 7.67
N LEU A 44 8.25 6.94 8.83
CA LEU A 44 7.60 7.26 10.11
C LEU A 44 7.68 8.76 10.44
N LYS A 45 8.81 9.39 10.18
CA LYS A 45 9.01 10.83 10.41
C LYS A 45 8.20 11.67 9.43
N GLU A 46 8.24 11.37 8.14
CA GLU A 46 7.44 12.08 7.12
C GLU A 46 5.95 11.99 7.40
N ALA A 47 5.47 10.83 7.83
CA ALA A 47 4.07 10.59 8.12
C ALA A 47 3.51 11.48 9.24
N THR A 48 4.35 12.01 10.15
CA THR A 48 3.89 12.92 11.22
C THR A 48 3.30 14.22 10.70
N THR A 49 3.78 14.69 9.55
CA THR A 49 3.39 15.98 8.95
C THR A 49 2.72 15.84 7.59
N ALA A 50 2.64 14.62 7.06
CA ALA A 50 2.01 14.35 5.77
C ALA A 50 0.53 14.75 5.80
N LYS A 51 0.12 15.47 4.76
CA LYS A 51 -1.29 15.81 4.59
C LYS A 51 -2.07 14.58 4.17
N VAL A 52 -3.19 14.34 4.83
CA VAL A 52 -4.16 13.35 4.40
C VAL A 52 -5.20 14.04 3.52
N THR A 53 -5.39 13.54 2.31
CA THR A 53 -6.44 13.98 1.40
C THR A 53 -7.51 12.92 1.26
N VAL A 54 -8.74 13.36 1.00
CA VAL A 54 -9.91 12.49 0.89
C VAL A 54 -10.48 12.60 -0.52
N GLN A 55 -10.62 11.47 -1.19
CA GLN A 55 -11.34 11.37 -2.45
C GLN A 55 -12.62 10.56 -2.23
N THR A 56 -13.78 11.19 -2.41
CA THR A 56 -15.06 10.47 -2.41
C THR A 56 -15.23 9.72 -3.73
N LEU A 57 -15.56 8.44 -3.62
CA LEU A 57 -15.94 7.60 -4.72
C LEU A 57 -17.47 7.46 -4.76
N ARG A 58 -17.99 6.32 -5.14
CA ARG A 58 -19.43 6.02 -5.18
C ARG A 58 -19.85 5.09 -4.03
N HIS A 59 -21.17 5.01 -3.75
CA HIS A 59 -21.73 4.11 -2.74
C HIS A 59 -21.10 4.25 -1.34
N ASN A 60 -20.94 5.51 -0.87
CA ASN A 60 -20.40 5.82 0.46
C ASN A 60 -18.97 5.29 0.70
N ILE A 61 -18.20 5.10 -0.35
CA ILE A 61 -16.79 4.76 -0.29
C ILE A 61 -15.97 6.01 -0.53
N SER A 62 -14.96 6.22 0.32
CA SER A 62 -13.93 7.24 0.15
C SER A 62 -12.56 6.60 0.24
N VAL A 63 -11.54 7.26 -0.30
CA VAL A 63 -10.14 6.86 -0.18
C VAL A 63 -9.37 7.97 0.52
N LEU A 64 -8.58 7.60 1.52
CA LEU A 64 -7.60 8.48 2.14
C LEU A 64 -6.24 8.23 1.49
N TYR A 65 -5.56 9.31 1.16
CA TYR A 65 -4.18 9.31 0.70
C TYR A 65 -3.34 10.03 1.74
N GLY A 66 -2.35 9.36 2.27
CA GLY A 66 -1.42 9.87 3.26
C GLY A 66 0.03 9.57 2.89
N ALA A 67 0.83 9.22 3.89
CA ALA A 67 2.24 8.86 3.70
C ALA A 67 2.45 7.37 3.42
N GLY A 68 1.51 6.53 3.82
CA GLY A 68 1.54 5.07 3.63
C GLY A 68 0.62 4.60 2.51
N GLY A 69 0.09 3.41 2.68
CA GLY A 69 -0.86 2.82 1.75
C GLY A 69 -2.21 3.52 1.72
N ASN A 70 -2.90 3.44 0.60
CA ASN A 70 -4.24 3.98 0.44
C ASN A 70 -5.23 3.29 1.39
N VAL A 71 -6.05 4.06 2.08
CA VAL A 71 -7.08 3.54 2.98
C VAL A 71 -8.45 3.71 2.36
N ALA A 72 -9.16 2.61 2.10
CA ALA A 72 -10.57 2.70 1.71
C ALA A 72 -11.46 2.81 2.95
N VAL A 73 -12.46 3.68 2.90
CA VAL A 73 -13.42 3.92 3.98
C VAL A 73 -14.83 3.71 3.43
N LEU A 74 -15.51 2.69 3.93
CA LEU A 74 -16.94 2.48 3.68
C LEU A 74 -17.74 2.98 4.87
N THR A 75 -18.70 3.88 4.65
CA THR A 75 -19.61 4.39 5.68
C THR A 75 -21.01 3.81 5.53
N GLY A 76 -21.73 3.66 6.67
CA GLY A 76 -23.11 3.20 6.67
C GLY A 76 -23.66 3.01 8.07
N PRO A 77 -24.85 2.36 8.22
CA PRO A 77 -25.53 2.23 9.50
C PRO A 77 -24.75 1.37 10.52
N ASP A 78 -23.89 0.46 10.07
CA ASP A 78 -23.09 -0.40 10.94
C ASP A 78 -21.81 0.30 11.45
N GLY A 79 -21.61 1.58 11.12
CA GLY A 79 -20.39 2.35 11.39
C GLY A 79 -19.44 2.38 10.20
N LYS A 80 -18.19 2.80 10.43
CA LYS A 80 -17.16 2.78 9.37
C LYS A 80 -16.46 1.43 9.32
N LEU A 81 -16.24 0.92 8.09
CA LEU A 81 -15.27 -0.13 7.78
C LEU A 81 -14.10 0.49 7.03
N LEU A 82 -12.89 0.14 7.44
CA LEU A 82 -11.66 0.53 6.76
C LEU A 82 -11.01 -0.68 6.09
N VAL A 83 -10.41 -0.45 4.93
CA VAL A 83 -9.39 -1.34 4.35
C VAL A 83 -8.05 -0.62 4.47
N ASP A 84 -7.16 -1.20 5.26
CA ASP A 84 -5.89 -0.67 5.74
C ASP A 84 -5.99 0.52 6.72
N SER A 85 -4.86 0.91 7.31
CA SER A 85 -4.85 1.83 8.44
C SER A 85 -3.66 2.79 8.48
N GLU A 86 -2.90 2.88 7.37
CA GLU A 86 -1.78 3.81 7.23
C GLU A 86 -0.60 3.54 8.19
N ILE A 87 0.35 4.45 8.23
CA ILE A 87 1.50 4.49 9.15
C ILE A 87 1.04 4.99 10.52
N VAL A 88 1.57 4.44 11.59
CA VAL A 88 1.17 4.79 12.97
C VAL A 88 1.31 6.29 13.30
N SER A 89 2.34 6.94 12.80
CA SER A 89 2.57 8.38 13.03
C SER A 89 1.63 9.30 12.27
N SER A 90 0.86 8.79 11.29
CA SER A 90 -0.23 9.52 10.60
C SER A 90 -1.51 9.62 11.43
N ARG A 91 -1.60 8.97 12.61
CA ARG A 91 -2.83 8.86 13.42
C ARG A 91 -3.61 10.18 13.57
N PRO A 92 -3.00 11.33 13.92
CA PRO A 92 -3.77 12.57 14.09
C PRO A 92 -4.48 13.01 12.81
N ASN A 93 -3.78 12.91 11.67
CA ASN A 93 -4.27 13.35 10.37
C ASN A 93 -5.34 12.38 9.81
N ILE A 94 -5.12 11.06 9.96
CA ILE A 94 -6.09 10.04 9.59
C ILE A 94 -7.36 10.16 10.45
N SER A 95 -7.22 10.32 11.76
CA SER A 95 -8.36 10.49 12.67
C SER A 95 -9.21 11.71 12.31
N ALA A 96 -8.56 12.85 12.00
CA ALA A 96 -9.25 14.06 11.54
C ALA A 96 -9.99 13.83 10.21
N ALA A 97 -9.36 13.17 9.23
CA ALA A 97 -9.96 12.86 7.95
C ALA A 97 -11.17 11.92 8.11
N LEU A 98 -11.05 10.87 8.92
CA LEU A 98 -12.15 9.92 9.22
C LEU A 98 -13.35 10.62 9.88
N THR A 99 -13.09 11.57 10.79
CA THR A 99 -14.15 12.39 11.42
C THR A 99 -14.81 13.30 10.41
N GLY A 100 -14.02 13.89 9.50
CA GLY A 100 -14.52 14.75 8.42
C GLY A 100 -15.41 14.02 7.41
N ILE A 101 -15.19 12.72 7.17
CA ILE A 101 -16.05 11.91 6.31
C ILE A 101 -17.39 11.63 6.99
N ASN A 102 -17.36 11.15 8.23
CA ASN A 102 -18.55 10.77 9.00
C ASN A 102 -18.21 10.67 10.49
N ALA A 103 -19.12 11.07 11.36
CA ALA A 103 -18.93 11.02 12.82
C ALA A 103 -19.05 9.60 13.42
N ALA A 104 -19.63 8.64 12.70
CA ALA A 104 -19.77 7.26 13.19
C ALA A 104 -18.40 6.65 13.54
N PRO A 105 -18.30 5.76 14.53
CA PRO A 105 -17.05 5.09 14.89
C PRO A 105 -16.59 4.14 13.80
N VAL A 106 -15.29 3.85 13.78
CA VAL A 106 -14.75 2.70 13.02
C VAL A 106 -15.09 1.44 13.80
N LYS A 107 -15.76 0.48 13.14
CA LYS A 107 -16.19 -0.80 13.74
C LYS A 107 -15.43 -1.98 13.18
N GLN A 108 -14.92 -1.86 11.96
CA GLN A 108 -14.21 -2.95 11.30
C GLN A 108 -13.00 -2.40 10.56
N LEU A 109 -11.91 -3.15 10.60
CA LEU A 109 -10.67 -2.91 9.87
C LEU A 109 -10.29 -4.21 9.16
N ILE A 110 -9.97 -4.12 7.88
CA ILE A 110 -9.42 -5.20 7.07
C ILE A 110 -8.00 -4.79 6.69
N ASN A 111 -6.99 -5.63 6.95
CA ASN A 111 -5.65 -5.40 6.44
C ASN A 111 -5.45 -6.18 5.14
N THR A 112 -4.96 -5.49 4.10
CA THR A 112 -4.64 -6.12 2.81
C THR A 112 -3.42 -7.04 2.90
N HIS A 113 -2.45 -6.66 3.72
CA HIS A 113 -1.25 -7.43 4.05
C HIS A 113 -0.62 -6.90 5.34
N TRP A 114 0.57 -7.38 5.72
CA TRP A 114 1.14 -7.14 7.04
C TRP A 114 2.04 -5.89 7.17
N HIS A 115 2.44 -5.22 6.07
CA HIS A 115 3.40 -4.11 6.12
C HIS A 115 2.92 -2.94 6.99
N PHE A 116 3.89 -2.24 7.59
CA PHE A 116 3.68 -1.22 8.61
C PHE A 116 2.88 0.00 8.13
N ASP A 117 2.97 0.30 6.86
CA ASP A 117 2.26 1.40 6.21
C ASP A 117 0.82 1.05 5.80
N HIS A 118 0.39 -0.17 6.08
CA HIS A 118 -0.98 -0.67 5.95
C HIS A 118 -1.58 -1.09 7.30
N THR A 119 -0.74 -1.42 8.29
CA THR A 119 -1.18 -1.94 9.58
C THR A 119 -0.86 -1.02 10.75
N GLY A 120 -0.19 0.12 10.51
CA GLY A 120 0.28 1.02 11.57
C GLY A 120 -0.82 1.63 12.43
N GLY A 121 -2.04 1.70 11.92
CA GLY A 121 -3.20 2.16 12.68
C GLY A 121 -3.95 1.08 13.46
N ASN A 122 -3.57 -0.20 13.35
CA ASN A 122 -4.31 -1.31 13.94
C ASN A 122 -4.56 -1.12 15.45
N GLU A 123 -3.51 -0.77 16.21
CA GLU A 123 -3.58 -0.64 17.66
C GLU A 123 -4.63 0.38 18.09
N TRP A 124 -4.49 1.63 17.64
CA TRP A 124 -5.38 2.70 18.09
C TRP A 124 -6.81 2.57 17.55
N LEU A 125 -7.00 1.93 16.37
CA LEU A 125 -8.34 1.63 15.84
C LEU A 125 -9.01 0.54 16.66
N HIS A 126 -8.27 -0.50 17.07
CA HIS A 126 -8.78 -1.54 17.94
C HIS A 126 -9.14 -0.98 19.33
N GLU A 127 -8.30 -0.13 19.91
CA GLU A 127 -8.58 0.57 21.17
C GLU A 127 -9.83 1.45 21.07
N ALA A 128 -10.10 2.01 19.89
CA ALA A 128 -11.33 2.76 19.60
C ALA A 128 -12.56 1.87 19.33
N GLY A 129 -12.42 0.54 19.39
CA GLY A 129 -13.51 -0.44 19.30
C GLY A 129 -13.66 -1.11 17.94
N ALA A 130 -12.68 -1.02 17.04
CA ALA A 130 -12.69 -1.75 15.78
C ALA A 130 -12.26 -3.21 15.96
N SER A 131 -12.94 -4.14 15.28
CA SER A 131 -12.44 -5.51 15.08
C SER A 131 -11.48 -5.54 13.87
N ILE A 132 -10.42 -6.36 13.93
CA ILE A 132 -9.44 -6.47 12.86
C ILE A 132 -9.58 -7.84 12.19
N LEU A 133 -9.78 -7.83 10.87
CA LEU A 133 -9.85 -9.00 9.99
C LEU A 133 -8.68 -8.98 9.02
N ALA A 134 -7.99 -10.11 8.84
CA ALA A 134 -6.90 -10.24 7.88
C ALA A 134 -6.73 -11.68 7.40
N GLN A 135 -5.87 -11.87 6.42
CA GLN A 135 -5.37 -13.19 6.05
C GLN A 135 -4.45 -13.74 7.16
N GLU A 136 -4.40 -15.06 7.36
CA GLU A 136 -3.69 -15.70 8.49
C GLU A 136 -2.19 -15.37 8.56
N ASN A 137 -1.53 -15.17 7.40
CA ASN A 137 -0.12 -14.81 7.35
C ASN A 137 0.13 -13.38 7.85
N THR A 138 -0.81 -12.45 7.65
CA THR A 138 -0.75 -11.12 8.27
C THR A 138 -0.66 -11.23 9.79
N ARG A 139 -1.53 -12.05 10.41
CA ARG A 139 -1.43 -12.33 11.85
C ARG A 139 -0.08 -12.94 12.21
N ARG A 140 0.40 -13.91 11.43
CA ARG A 140 1.67 -14.61 11.68
C ARG A 140 2.85 -13.64 11.68
N HIS A 141 2.92 -12.71 10.71
CA HIS A 141 4.01 -11.74 10.64
C HIS A 141 3.93 -10.70 11.75
N LEU A 142 2.74 -10.20 12.08
CA LEU A 142 2.55 -9.25 13.18
C LEU A 142 2.79 -9.86 14.57
N SER A 143 2.67 -11.20 14.73
CA SER A 143 2.81 -11.88 16.02
C SER A 143 4.24 -12.17 16.44
N LYS A 144 5.25 -11.82 15.65
CA LYS A 144 6.68 -12.08 15.93
C LYS A 144 7.54 -11.00 15.30
N ASP A 145 8.80 -10.96 15.72
CA ASP A 145 9.79 -10.14 15.03
C ASP A 145 9.90 -10.60 13.57
N THR A 146 9.69 -9.67 12.65
CA THR A 146 9.71 -9.96 11.22
C THR A 146 10.66 -9.00 10.51
N ARG A 147 11.65 -9.56 9.80
CA ARG A 147 12.65 -8.78 9.09
C ARG A 147 12.30 -8.64 7.63
N VAL A 148 12.40 -7.41 7.11
CA VAL A 148 12.35 -7.10 5.69
C VAL A 148 13.75 -6.75 5.20
N GLU A 149 14.37 -7.69 4.47
CA GLU A 149 15.76 -7.53 4.04
C GLU A 149 15.95 -6.37 3.06
N GLY A 150 14.98 -6.11 2.20
CA GLY A 150 15.03 -5.00 1.25
C GLY A 150 15.09 -3.63 1.93
N TRP A 151 14.48 -3.50 3.09
CA TRP A 151 14.50 -2.29 3.92
C TRP A 151 15.60 -2.32 4.98
N LYS A 152 16.26 -3.48 5.18
CA LYS A 152 17.23 -3.72 6.26
C LYS A 152 16.68 -3.46 7.65
N HIS A 153 15.37 -3.58 7.80
CA HIS A 153 14.64 -3.28 9.03
C HIS A 153 14.02 -4.54 9.62
N THR A 154 13.99 -4.65 10.93
CA THR A 154 13.29 -5.70 11.68
C THR A 154 12.16 -5.06 12.46
N PHE A 155 10.94 -5.38 12.10
CA PHE A 155 9.75 -4.97 12.84
C PHE A 155 9.61 -5.89 14.06
N PRO A 156 9.51 -5.35 15.28
CA PRO A 156 9.23 -6.17 16.46
C PRO A 156 7.80 -6.73 16.36
N ALA A 157 7.52 -7.77 17.14
CA ALA A 157 6.16 -8.26 17.31
C ALA A 157 5.22 -7.10 17.68
N ALA A 158 4.10 -7.00 16.99
CA ALA A 158 3.12 -5.95 17.24
C ALA A 158 2.45 -6.14 18.62
N PRO A 159 1.98 -5.07 19.26
CA PRO A 159 1.15 -5.17 20.46
C PRO A 159 -0.05 -6.08 20.24
N ALA A 160 -0.47 -6.82 21.28
CA ALA A 160 -1.53 -7.82 21.19
C ALA A 160 -2.85 -7.25 20.59
N ASN A 161 -3.15 -5.99 20.89
CA ASN A 161 -4.32 -5.27 20.39
C ASN A 161 -4.17 -4.76 18.94
N ALA A 162 -2.98 -4.82 18.35
CA ALA A 162 -2.73 -4.52 16.93
C ALA A 162 -2.81 -5.77 16.04
N ILE A 163 -2.81 -6.96 16.64
CA ILE A 163 -2.83 -8.25 15.93
C ILE A 163 -4.27 -8.58 15.50
N PRO A 164 -4.54 -8.97 14.24
CA PRO A 164 -5.87 -9.34 13.78
C PRO A 164 -6.51 -10.42 14.66
N SER A 165 -7.69 -10.13 15.23
CA SER A 165 -8.45 -11.07 16.06
C SER A 165 -9.17 -12.12 15.22
N THR A 166 -9.58 -11.77 14.01
CA THR A 166 -10.24 -12.67 13.06
C THR A 166 -9.34 -12.87 11.84
N VAL A 167 -9.21 -14.13 11.39
CA VAL A 167 -8.43 -14.45 10.19
C VAL A 167 -9.17 -15.44 9.29
N PHE A 168 -8.80 -15.42 8.03
CA PHE A 168 -9.19 -16.40 7.02
C PHE A 168 -7.97 -16.88 6.25
N LYS A 169 -8.13 -17.97 5.49
CA LYS A 169 -7.03 -18.57 4.74
C LYS A 169 -7.04 -18.16 3.26
N ASP A 170 -8.08 -18.48 2.53
CA ASP A 170 -8.13 -18.34 1.07
C ASP A 170 -9.09 -17.22 0.62
N ASP A 171 -10.37 -17.39 0.89
CA ASP A 171 -11.42 -16.44 0.54
C ASP A 171 -12.30 -16.14 1.78
N HIS A 172 -12.87 -14.95 1.82
CA HIS A 172 -13.81 -14.55 2.87
C HIS A 172 -14.88 -13.62 2.30
N THR A 173 -16.11 -13.76 2.80
CA THR A 173 -17.22 -12.88 2.45
C THR A 173 -17.72 -12.16 3.69
N LEU A 174 -17.86 -10.86 3.59
CA LEU A 174 -18.38 -10.01 4.66
C LEU A 174 -19.57 -9.20 4.15
N HIS A 175 -20.65 -9.16 4.94
CA HIS A 175 -21.81 -8.32 4.68
C HIS A 175 -21.86 -7.19 5.71
N VAL A 176 -21.79 -5.95 5.26
CA VAL A 176 -21.73 -4.76 6.12
C VAL A 176 -22.21 -3.54 5.38
N ASN A 177 -22.88 -2.62 6.07
CA ASN A 177 -23.36 -1.36 5.48
C ASN A 177 -24.18 -1.52 4.18
N GLY A 178 -24.93 -2.63 4.09
CA GLY A 178 -25.77 -2.94 2.93
C GLY A 178 -25.00 -3.35 1.67
N THR A 179 -23.72 -3.68 1.78
CA THR A 179 -22.89 -4.18 0.68
C THR A 179 -22.21 -5.50 1.04
N THR A 180 -21.83 -6.25 0.02
CA THR A 180 -21.05 -7.47 0.12
C THR A 180 -19.59 -7.18 -0.25
N LEU A 181 -18.66 -7.52 0.64
CA LEU A 181 -17.24 -7.50 0.38
C LEU A 181 -16.75 -8.92 0.13
N LEU A 182 -16.12 -9.13 -1.04
CA LEU A 182 -15.44 -10.38 -1.34
C LEU A 182 -13.94 -10.16 -1.15
N LEU A 183 -13.36 -10.86 -0.18
CA LEU A 183 -11.93 -10.84 0.13
C LEU A 183 -11.31 -12.08 -0.49
N LYS A 184 -10.21 -11.90 -1.21
CA LYS A 184 -9.50 -13.00 -1.85
C LYS A 184 -8.01 -12.93 -1.57
N HIS A 185 -7.45 -14.02 -1.05
CA HIS A 185 -6.01 -14.18 -0.89
C HIS A 185 -5.34 -14.52 -2.22
N TYR A 186 -4.17 -13.95 -2.46
CA TYR A 186 -3.30 -14.31 -3.56
C TYR A 186 -2.26 -15.36 -3.13
N ALA A 187 -1.86 -16.24 -4.03
CA ALA A 187 -0.57 -16.94 -3.85
C ALA A 187 0.54 -15.89 -3.69
N PRO A 188 1.66 -16.20 -3.00
CA PRO A 188 2.68 -15.21 -2.68
C PRO A 188 3.01 -14.27 -3.85
N ALA A 189 2.81 -12.97 -3.64
CA ALA A 189 2.94 -11.91 -4.64
C ALA A 189 3.86 -10.79 -4.13
N HIS A 190 3.32 -9.67 -3.62
CA HIS A 190 4.08 -8.63 -2.92
C HIS A 190 4.62 -9.15 -1.57
N THR A 191 3.78 -9.88 -0.83
CA THR A 191 4.09 -10.70 0.36
C THR A 191 3.43 -12.07 0.23
N ASP A 192 3.44 -12.90 1.28
CA ASP A 192 2.64 -14.13 1.35
C ASP A 192 1.26 -13.91 1.98
N SER A 193 0.88 -12.67 2.29
CA SER A 193 -0.35 -12.33 3.01
C SER A 193 -1.34 -11.47 2.22
N ASP A 194 -1.02 -11.19 0.96
CA ASP A 194 -1.77 -10.22 0.14
C ASP A 194 -3.20 -10.66 -0.13
N ILE A 195 -4.14 -9.72 0.06
CA ILE A 195 -5.54 -9.90 -0.33
C ILE A 195 -6.02 -8.74 -1.20
N SER A 196 -7.04 -9.00 -2.00
CA SER A 196 -7.90 -7.98 -2.57
C SER A 196 -9.24 -7.90 -1.83
N VAL A 197 -9.88 -6.74 -1.91
CA VAL A 197 -11.23 -6.49 -1.37
C VAL A 197 -12.11 -5.92 -2.46
N HIS A 198 -13.18 -6.64 -2.84
CA HIS A 198 -14.15 -6.21 -3.83
C HIS A 198 -15.46 -5.80 -3.15
N PHE A 199 -15.80 -4.53 -3.23
CA PHE A 199 -17.09 -3.97 -2.81
C PHE A 199 -18.08 -4.16 -3.97
N THR A 200 -18.90 -5.20 -3.90
CA THR A 200 -19.64 -5.72 -5.06
C THR A 200 -20.68 -4.74 -5.59
N GLU A 201 -21.50 -4.12 -4.72
CA GLU A 201 -22.55 -3.20 -5.11
C GLU A 201 -22.02 -1.85 -5.61
N ALA A 202 -20.79 -1.51 -5.22
CA ALA A 202 -20.12 -0.30 -5.65
C ALA A 202 -19.28 -0.47 -6.91
N ASP A 203 -19.01 -1.71 -7.35
CA ASP A 203 -17.99 -1.98 -8.38
C ASP A 203 -16.64 -1.28 -8.06
N VAL A 204 -16.19 -1.37 -6.79
CA VAL A 204 -14.91 -0.83 -6.33
C VAL A 204 -14.03 -2.00 -5.90
N PHE A 205 -12.79 -2.00 -6.37
CA PHE A 205 -11.84 -3.09 -6.15
C PHE A 205 -10.53 -2.56 -5.56
N HIS A 206 -10.24 -2.92 -4.32
CA HIS A 206 -8.98 -2.59 -3.65
C HIS A 206 -8.00 -3.74 -3.83
N THR A 207 -6.85 -3.47 -4.40
CA THR A 207 -5.86 -4.49 -4.76
C THR A 207 -4.82 -4.75 -3.68
N GLY A 208 -4.76 -3.89 -2.64
CA GLY A 208 -3.56 -3.83 -1.82
C GLY A 208 -2.33 -3.61 -2.70
N ASP A 209 -1.18 -4.07 -2.24
CA ASP A 209 0.11 -3.86 -2.90
C ASP A 209 0.40 -4.84 -4.04
N THR A 210 -0.58 -5.62 -4.46
CA THR A 210 -0.47 -6.34 -5.73
C THR A 210 -0.52 -5.40 -6.95
N PHE A 211 -0.86 -4.11 -6.74
CA PHE A 211 -0.83 -3.06 -7.74
C PHE A 211 -0.53 -1.69 -7.10
N TRP A 212 0.48 -1.01 -7.63
CA TRP A 212 0.80 0.40 -7.39
C TRP A 212 0.55 1.19 -8.67
N ASN A 213 -0.26 2.25 -8.63
CA ASN A 213 -0.56 3.00 -9.84
C ASN A 213 0.63 3.90 -10.23
N ARG A 214 1.16 3.66 -11.44
CA ARG A 214 2.33 4.34 -12.04
C ARG A 214 3.69 4.00 -11.44
N ASN A 215 3.75 3.03 -10.54
CA ASN A 215 5.01 2.54 -9.97
C ASN A 215 4.99 1.00 -9.93
N TYR A 216 6.18 0.38 -9.90
CA TYR A 216 6.27 -1.05 -9.63
C TYR A 216 6.16 -1.29 -8.12
N PRO A 217 5.34 -2.27 -7.70
CA PRO A 217 5.31 -2.68 -6.31
C PRO A 217 6.68 -3.19 -5.84
N PHE A 218 7.05 -2.85 -4.62
CA PHE A 218 8.12 -3.56 -3.92
C PHE A 218 7.74 -5.03 -3.77
N ILE A 219 8.71 -5.96 -3.83
CA ILE A 219 8.48 -7.38 -3.61
C ILE A 219 9.26 -7.80 -2.38
N ASP A 220 8.54 -8.16 -1.32
CA ASP A 220 9.16 -8.60 -0.08
C ASP A 220 9.48 -10.10 -0.12
N TYR A 221 10.60 -10.44 -0.71
CA TYR A 221 11.09 -11.82 -0.75
C TYR A 221 11.32 -12.42 0.66
N SER A 222 11.56 -11.58 1.67
CA SER A 222 11.82 -12.04 3.04
C SER A 222 10.57 -12.61 3.71
N THR A 223 9.39 -12.15 3.29
CA THR A 223 8.10 -12.63 3.80
C THR A 223 7.28 -13.37 2.73
N GLY A 224 8.00 -14.01 1.82
CA GLY A 224 7.42 -14.93 0.85
C GLY A 224 6.95 -14.27 -0.45
N GLY A 225 7.18 -12.96 -0.65
CA GLY A 225 6.88 -12.31 -1.92
C GLY A 225 7.61 -12.95 -3.10
N SER A 226 7.06 -12.82 -4.30
CA SER A 226 7.56 -13.44 -5.52
C SER A 226 7.18 -12.63 -6.74
N ILE A 227 8.15 -12.42 -7.65
CA ILE A 227 7.89 -11.70 -8.91
C ILE A 227 6.88 -12.46 -9.78
N GLU A 228 6.98 -13.79 -9.88
CA GLU A 228 6.03 -14.61 -10.61
C GLU A 228 4.63 -14.55 -9.97
N GLY A 229 4.58 -14.47 -8.65
CA GLY A 229 3.34 -14.29 -7.91
C GLY A 229 2.72 -12.92 -8.15
N THR A 230 3.52 -11.86 -8.17
CA THR A 230 3.07 -10.51 -8.48
C THR A 230 2.50 -10.42 -9.90
N ILE A 231 3.13 -11.06 -10.87
CA ILE A 231 2.61 -11.16 -12.25
C ILE A 231 1.25 -11.88 -12.26
N ARG A 232 1.16 -13.05 -11.60
CA ARG A 232 -0.12 -13.78 -11.51
C ARG A 232 -1.22 -12.99 -10.80
N ALA A 233 -0.88 -12.24 -9.75
CA ALA A 233 -1.82 -11.36 -9.06
C ALA A 233 -2.29 -10.23 -9.98
N GLY A 234 -1.40 -9.62 -10.76
CA GLY A 234 -1.73 -8.62 -11.76
C GLY A 234 -2.68 -9.18 -12.84
N GLU A 235 -2.42 -10.37 -13.36
CA GLU A 235 -3.29 -11.07 -14.31
C GLU A 235 -4.66 -11.36 -13.72
N ALA A 236 -4.72 -11.81 -12.45
CA ALA A 236 -5.97 -12.07 -11.75
C ALA A 236 -6.77 -10.79 -11.51
N ASN A 237 -6.10 -9.68 -11.13
CA ASN A 237 -6.70 -8.37 -11.01
C ASN A 237 -7.30 -7.90 -12.33
N LEU A 238 -6.53 -8.01 -13.42
CA LEU A 238 -6.98 -7.63 -14.77
C LEU A 238 -8.17 -8.46 -15.26
N ALA A 239 -8.17 -9.75 -14.98
CA ALA A 239 -9.28 -10.64 -15.32
C ALA A 239 -10.55 -10.34 -14.52
N LYS A 240 -10.40 -9.85 -13.26
CA LYS A 240 -11.52 -9.49 -12.38
C LYS A 240 -12.12 -8.14 -12.73
N VAL A 241 -11.31 -7.15 -13.10
CA VAL A 241 -11.72 -5.76 -13.24
C VAL A 241 -12.39 -5.53 -14.60
N THR A 242 -13.61 -4.98 -14.58
CA THR A 242 -14.33 -4.50 -15.75
C THR A 242 -14.00 -3.04 -16.07
N ASP A 243 -14.36 -2.55 -17.24
CA ASP A 243 -14.14 -1.14 -17.62
C ASP A 243 -14.95 -0.14 -16.77
N LYS A 244 -15.94 -0.62 -16.02
CA LYS A 244 -16.79 0.20 -15.14
C LYS A 244 -16.29 0.26 -13.69
N MET A 245 -15.43 -0.67 -13.31
CA MET A 245 -14.90 -0.76 -11.94
C MET A 245 -13.92 0.35 -11.66
N ILE A 246 -13.97 0.86 -10.42
CA ILE A 246 -12.94 1.72 -9.85
C ILE A 246 -11.93 0.83 -9.15
N VAL A 247 -10.64 1.06 -9.38
CA VAL A 247 -9.54 0.33 -8.76
C VAL A 247 -8.83 1.24 -7.77
N ILE A 248 -8.78 0.81 -6.50
CA ILE A 248 -7.96 1.42 -5.46
C ILE A 248 -6.66 0.62 -5.39
N PRO A 249 -5.52 1.19 -5.84
CA PRO A 249 -4.21 0.56 -5.68
C PRO A 249 -3.75 0.62 -4.22
N GLY A 250 -2.76 -0.18 -3.84
CA GLY A 250 -2.12 -0.01 -2.54
C GLY A 250 -1.45 1.36 -2.40
N HIS A 251 -0.80 1.84 -3.45
CA HIS A 251 -0.20 3.17 -3.52
C HIS A 251 -0.51 3.87 -4.84
N GLY A 252 -0.55 5.20 -4.80
CA GLY A 252 -0.82 6.04 -5.96
C GLY A 252 -2.31 6.37 -6.14
N ALA A 253 -2.64 7.05 -7.22
CA ALA A 253 -4.00 7.51 -7.46
C ALA A 253 -4.97 6.35 -7.78
N VAL A 254 -6.22 6.50 -7.37
CA VAL A 254 -7.33 5.64 -7.84
C VAL A 254 -7.36 5.63 -9.37
N GLY A 255 -7.61 4.47 -9.93
CA GLY A 255 -7.63 4.24 -11.37
C GLY A 255 -8.74 3.30 -11.81
N GLY A 256 -8.52 2.63 -12.92
CA GLY A 256 -9.41 1.65 -13.51
C GLY A 256 -8.65 0.56 -14.27
N LYS A 257 -9.36 -0.19 -15.11
CA LYS A 257 -8.77 -1.28 -15.89
C LYS A 257 -7.61 -0.84 -16.78
N ALA A 258 -7.69 0.36 -17.36
CA ALA A 258 -6.64 0.89 -18.23
C ALA A 258 -5.31 1.09 -17.48
N ASP A 259 -5.36 1.47 -16.20
CA ASP A 259 -4.17 1.65 -15.37
C ASP A 259 -3.51 0.31 -15.02
N LEU A 260 -4.31 -0.74 -14.77
CA LEU A 260 -3.82 -2.11 -14.59
C LEU A 260 -3.12 -2.63 -15.86
N ILE A 261 -3.70 -2.38 -17.05
CA ILE A 261 -3.10 -2.77 -18.34
C ILE A 261 -1.75 -2.08 -18.51
N TYR A 262 -1.67 -0.76 -18.24
CA TYR A 262 -0.43 -0.01 -18.35
C TYR A 262 0.69 -0.59 -17.48
N SER A 263 0.38 -1.02 -16.25
CA SER A 263 1.35 -1.65 -15.35
C SER A 263 1.79 -3.06 -15.80
N GLY A 264 0.94 -3.78 -16.52
CA GLY A 264 1.25 -5.12 -17.03
C GLY A 264 1.99 -5.16 -18.37
N THR A 265 2.15 -4.01 -19.04
CA THR A 265 2.80 -3.92 -20.35
C THR A 265 4.26 -3.44 -20.30
N CYS A 266 4.81 -3.20 -19.11
CA CYS A 266 6.19 -2.71 -18.92
C CYS A 266 7.15 -3.82 -18.50
#